data_6b4b4de3291d72597a879dd5cc279219
#
_entry.id   6b4b4de3291d72597a879dd5cc279219
#
_cell.length_a   1.000
_cell.length_b   1.000
_cell.length_c   1.000
_cell.angle_alpha   90.00
_cell.angle_beta   90.00
_cell.angle_gamma   90.00
#
_symmetry.space_group_name_H-M   'P 1'
#
loop_
_entity.id
_entity.type
_entity.pdbx_description
1 polymer ?
#
loop_
_entity_poly.entity_id
_entity_poly.type
_entity_poly.pdbx_seq_one_letter_code
_entity_poly.pdbx_strand_id
1 'polypeptide(L)'
;MYYFDKAGYELMQQYDSLIGVGLEFYCKELNVAVILSRPFHETIHGHRIENAKNDLCRKNNIRLIRILEVGRWTYDNCMCLQCDDESLESYDWALISMFEILGIAMNVDCERDMRECFYGIRSIN
;
A
#
# COMPACT_ATOMS: atom_id res chain seq x y z
N MET A 1 0.52 -5.40 5.07
CA MET A 1 0.28 -5.66 6.51
C MET A 1 1.52 -6.16 7.24
N TYR A 2 2.19 -7.16 6.71
CA TYR A 2 3.34 -7.79 7.38
C TYR A 2 4.39 -6.79 7.88
N TYR A 3 4.81 -5.87 7.01
CA TYR A 3 5.87 -4.92 7.36
C TYR A 3 5.42 -3.87 8.37
N PHE A 4 4.18 -3.43 8.31
CA PHE A 4 3.63 -2.53 9.32
C PHE A 4 3.52 -3.19 10.68
N ASP A 5 3.06 -4.45 10.72
CA ASP A 5 3.04 -5.23 11.96
C ASP A 5 4.44 -5.39 12.55
N LYS A 6 5.42 -5.68 11.69
CA LYS A 6 6.82 -5.82 12.10
C LYS A 6 7.39 -4.51 12.66
N ALA A 7 6.93 -3.36 12.15
CA ALA A 7 7.32 -2.05 12.64
C ALA A 7 6.56 -1.63 13.91
N GLY A 8 5.58 -2.42 14.35
CA GLY A 8 4.78 -2.11 15.52
C GLY A 8 3.53 -1.28 15.25
N TYR A 9 3.14 -1.13 14.00
CA TYR A 9 1.95 -0.37 13.60
C TYR A 9 0.81 -1.30 13.21
N GLU A 10 -0.40 -0.97 13.66
CA GLU A 10 -1.62 -1.68 13.28
C GLU A 10 -2.22 -1.11 12.01
N LEU A 11 -2.53 -1.97 11.04
CA LEU A 11 -3.28 -1.61 9.83
C LEU A 11 -4.71 -2.09 9.94
N MET A 12 -5.65 -1.16 9.73
CA MET A 12 -7.07 -1.47 9.62
C MET A 12 -7.40 -1.75 8.16
N GLN A 13 -8.07 -2.87 7.89
CA GLN A 13 -8.50 -3.22 6.53
C GLN A 13 -9.91 -2.70 6.26
N GLN A 14 -10.15 -2.23 5.02
CA GLN A 14 -11.48 -1.77 4.58
C GLN A 14 -12.09 -0.72 5.51
N TYR A 15 -11.25 0.20 6.00
CA TYR A 15 -11.67 1.21 6.97
C TYR A 15 -12.42 2.35 6.28
N ASP A 16 -13.68 2.57 6.63
CA ASP A 16 -14.56 3.54 5.97
C ASP A 16 -15.08 4.68 6.88
N SER A 17 -14.70 4.66 8.15
CA SER A 17 -15.26 5.60 9.14
C SER A 17 -14.85 7.04 8.93
N LEU A 18 -13.73 7.31 8.28
CA LEU A 18 -13.17 8.66 8.17
C LEU A 18 -13.75 9.47 7.02
N ILE A 19 -13.88 8.85 5.85
CA ILE A 19 -14.22 9.57 4.61
C ILE A 19 -15.48 9.04 3.93
N GLY A 20 -16.13 8.03 4.53
CA GLY A 20 -17.36 7.45 3.99
C GLY A 20 -17.13 6.45 2.84
N VAL A 21 -15.88 6.20 2.45
CA VAL A 21 -15.50 5.18 1.47
C VAL A 21 -14.38 4.30 2.05
N GLY A 22 -14.35 3.04 1.64
CA GLY A 22 -13.39 2.10 2.18
C GLY A 22 -11.95 2.42 1.81
N LEU A 23 -11.08 2.50 2.81
CA LEU A 23 -9.63 2.55 2.63
C LEU A 23 -9.11 1.12 2.77
N GLU A 24 -8.37 0.65 1.76
CA GLU A 24 -7.91 -0.75 1.71
C GLU A 24 -7.07 -1.11 2.92
N PHE A 25 -6.08 -0.27 3.25
CA PHE A 25 -5.28 -0.38 4.47
C PHE A 25 -5.10 1.00 5.06
N TYR A 26 -5.40 1.16 6.34
CA TYR A 26 -5.26 2.44 7.03
C TYR A 26 -4.49 2.25 8.33
N CYS A 27 -3.45 3.08 8.52
CA CYS A 27 -2.67 3.16 9.76
C CYS A 27 -3.04 4.43 10.50
N LYS A 28 -3.78 4.29 11.60
CA LYS A 28 -4.27 5.41 12.38
C LYS A 28 -3.14 6.23 13.00
N GLU A 29 -2.11 5.56 13.51
CA GLU A 29 -1.00 6.21 14.21
C GLU A 29 -0.22 7.15 13.29
N LEU A 30 -0.08 6.80 12.02
CA LEU A 30 0.64 7.60 11.03
C LEU A 30 -0.28 8.44 10.16
N ASN A 31 -1.59 8.23 10.26
CA ASN A 31 -2.60 8.81 9.37
C ASN A 31 -2.28 8.59 7.89
N VAL A 32 -1.95 7.35 7.56
CA VAL A 32 -1.55 6.92 6.24
C VAL A 32 -2.46 5.82 5.74
N ALA A 33 -2.90 5.91 4.49
CA ALA A 33 -3.61 4.86 3.80
C ALA A 33 -2.74 4.30 2.68
N VAL A 34 -2.80 3.00 2.46
CA VAL A 34 -2.08 2.31 1.39
C VAL A 34 -3.08 1.55 0.54
N ILE A 35 -3.01 1.74 -0.77
CA ILE A 35 -3.87 1.05 -1.73
C ILE A 35 -2.99 0.38 -2.78
N LEU A 36 -3.27 -0.89 -3.05
CA LEU A 36 -2.67 -1.61 -4.17
C LEU A 36 -3.55 -1.40 -5.41
N SER A 37 -2.94 -1.02 -6.52
CA SER A 37 -3.66 -0.87 -7.78
C SER A 37 -4.08 -2.25 -8.31
N ARG A 38 -5.33 -2.38 -8.69
CA ARG A 38 -5.92 -3.63 -9.19
C ARG A 38 -6.46 -3.46 -10.60
N PRO A 39 -6.51 -4.53 -11.41
CA PRO A 39 -6.97 -4.44 -12.80
C PRO A 39 -8.35 -3.80 -12.98
N PHE A 40 -9.28 -4.04 -12.08
CA PHE A 40 -10.63 -3.50 -12.21
C PHE A 40 -10.72 -1.98 -11.99
N HIS A 41 -9.64 -1.36 -11.49
CA HIS A 41 -9.55 0.10 -11.40
C HIS A 41 -9.22 0.77 -12.75
N GLU A 42 -8.84 -0.02 -13.74
CA GLU A 42 -8.34 0.45 -15.04
C GLU A 42 -9.46 0.78 -16.03
N THR A 43 -10.63 1.22 -15.56
CA THR A 43 -11.70 1.76 -16.38
C THR A 43 -11.82 3.26 -16.14
N ILE A 44 -12.40 3.99 -17.09
CA ILE A 44 -12.63 5.44 -16.91
C ILE A 44 -13.47 5.68 -15.66
N HIS A 45 -14.52 4.89 -15.47
CA HIS A 45 -15.39 5.00 -14.30
C HIS A 45 -14.64 4.66 -13.01
N GLY A 46 -13.90 3.55 -13.00
CA GLY A 46 -13.09 3.14 -11.85
C GLY A 46 -12.02 4.16 -11.51
N HIS A 47 -11.36 4.73 -12.53
CA HIS A 47 -10.35 5.76 -12.35
C HIS A 47 -10.94 7.03 -11.70
N ARG A 48 -12.14 7.42 -12.11
CA ARG A 48 -12.86 8.56 -11.50
C ARG A 48 -13.21 8.30 -10.04
N ILE A 49 -13.66 7.10 -9.71
CA ILE A 49 -13.95 6.70 -8.32
C ILE A 49 -12.70 6.78 -7.47
N GLU A 50 -11.60 6.23 -7.96
CA GLU A 50 -10.33 6.22 -7.23
C GLU A 50 -9.76 7.64 -7.09
N ASN A 51 -9.90 8.48 -8.12
CA ASN A 51 -9.51 9.88 -8.05
C ASN A 51 -10.31 10.64 -6.99
N ALA A 52 -11.61 10.40 -6.90
CA ALA A 52 -12.46 11.01 -5.86
C ALA A 52 -12.02 10.55 -4.46
N LYS A 53 -11.66 9.29 -4.31
CA LYS A 53 -11.11 8.75 -3.06
C LYS A 53 -9.81 9.47 -2.67
N ASN A 54 -8.92 9.70 -3.64
CA ASN A 54 -7.68 10.44 -3.42
C ASN A 54 -7.97 11.86 -2.91
N ASP A 55 -8.93 12.56 -3.51
CA ASP A 55 -9.33 13.90 -3.09
C ASP A 55 -9.91 13.92 -1.68
N LEU A 56 -10.73 12.92 -1.34
CA LEU A 56 -11.29 12.80 0.02
C LEU A 56 -10.19 12.57 1.05
N CYS A 57 -9.21 11.75 0.76
CA CYS A 57 -8.06 11.55 1.64
C CYS A 57 -7.31 12.86 1.86
N ARG A 58 -7.02 13.59 0.79
CA ARG A 58 -6.32 14.87 0.86
C ARG A 58 -7.09 15.90 1.70
N LYS A 59 -8.39 16.00 1.50
CA LYS A 59 -9.25 16.92 2.26
C LYS A 59 -9.30 16.60 3.75
N ASN A 60 -9.11 15.33 4.11
CA ASN A 60 -9.11 14.86 5.49
C ASN A 60 -7.70 14.70 6.06
N ASN A 61 -6.68 15.23 5.36
CA ASN A 61 -5.27 15.18 5.76
C ASN A 61 -4.73 13.76 5.91
N ILE A 62 -5.31 12.80 5.22
CA ILE A 62 -4.81 11.43 5.18
C ILE A 62 -3.77 11.34 4.07
N ARG A 63 -2.55 10.90 4.42
CA ARG A 63 -1.52 10.65 3.43
C ARG A 63 -1.84 9.33 2.71
N LEU A 64 -2.17 9.41 1.43
CA LEU A 64 -2.49 8.23 0.63
C LEU A 64 -1.30 7.85 -0.23
N ILE A 65 -0.89 6.59 -0.13
CA ILE A 65 0.18 6.02 -0.93
C ILE A 65 -0.40 4.87 -1.75
N ARG A 66 -0.24 4.95 -3.06
CA ARG A 66 -0.66 3.88 -3.97
C ARG A 66 0.54 3.13 -4.49
N ILE A 67 0.54 1.82 -4.32
CA ILE A 67 1.52 0.93 -4.94
C ILE A 67 0.90 0.41 -6.22
N LEU A 68 1.51 0.75 -7.35
CA LEU A 68 0.98 0.44 -8.67
C LEU A 68 1.76 -0.71 -9.29
N GLU A 69 1.05 -1.74 -9.72
CA GLU A 69 1.65 -2.78 -10.55
C GLU A 69 2.11 -2.19 -11.89
N VAL A 70 3.01 -2.89 -12.58
CA VAL A 70 3.53 -2.44 -13.87
C VAL A 70 2.39 -2.16 -14.86
N GLY A 71 2.49 -1.01 -15.56
CA GLY A 71 1.52 -0.62 -16.58
C GLY A 71 0.19 -0.08 -16.06
N ARG A 72 0.03 0.12 -14.77
CA ARG A 72 -1.21 0.68 -14.22
C ARG A 72 -1.25 2.20 -14.38
N TRP A 73 -2.46 2.76 -14.42
CA TRP A 73 -2.67 4.20 -14.53
C TRP A 73 -2.20 4.91 -13.28
N THR A 74 -1.52 6.04 -13.47
CA THR A 74 -1.06 6.88 -12.37
C THR A 74 -2.11 7.92 -12.00
N TYR A 75 -1.90 8.58 -10.85
CA TYR A 75 -2.78 9.62 -10.32
C TYR A 75 -1.94 10.84 -9.96
N ASP A 76 -2.48 12.03 -10.23
CA ASP A 76 -1.78 13.29 -9.94
C ASP A 76 -2.02 13.80 -8.52
N ASN A 77 -3.07 13.31 -7.87
CA ASN A 77 -3.55 13.82 -6.58
C ASN A 77 -3.20 12.94 -5.37
N CYS A 78 -2.28 12.03 -5.54
CA CYS A 78 -1.73 11.21 -4.45
C CYS A 78 -0.33 10.74 -4.81
N MET A 79 0.35 10.14 -3.83
CA MET A 79 1.66 9.55 -4.06
C MET A 79 1.51 8.18 -4.73
N CYS A 80 2.22 8.00 -5.85
CA CYS A 80 2.23 6.75 -6.59
C CYS A 80 3.64 6.17 -6.62
N LEU A 81 3.76 4.91 -6.21
CA LEU A 81 4.99 4.13 -6.30
C LEU A 81 4.77 3.02 -7.32
N GLN A 82 5.25 3.23 -8.54
CA GLN A 82 5.01 2.30 -9.63
C GLN A 82 6.13 1.29 -9.76
N CYS A 83 5.76 0.01 -9.79
CA CYS A 83 6.68 -1.07 -10.04
C CYS A 83 7.11 -1.09 -11.51
N ASP A 84 8.41 -1.31 -11.78
CA ASP A 84 8.94 -1.33 -13.13
C ASP A 84 8.60 -2.61 -13.87
N ASP A 85 8.46 -3.73 -13.14
CA ASP A 85 8.13 -5.03 -13.69
C ASP A 85 7.34 -5.88 -12.68
N GLU A 86 7.09 -7.14 -12.99
CA GLU A 86 6.32 -8.04 -12.13
C GLU A 86 7.19 -8.80 -11.12
N SER A 87 8.47 -8.46 -11.01
CA SER A 87 9.37 -9.14 -10.09
C SER A 87 9.12 -8.75 -8.63
N LEU A 88 9.52 -9.62 -7.72
CA LEU A 88 9.50 -9.29 -6.28
C LEU A 88 10.45 -8.15 -5.95
N GLU A 89 11.52 -7.98 -6.73
CA GLU A 89 12.46 -6.87 -6.55
C GLU A 89 11.80 -5.51 -6.76
N SER A 90 10.88 -5.39 -7.72
CA SER A 90 10.10 -4.17 -7.93
C SER A 90 9.21 -3.86 -6.74
N TYR A 91 8.57 -4.88 -6.16
CA TYR A 91 7.79 -4.71 -4.94
C TYR A 91 8.66 -4.33 -3.75
N ASP A 92 9.85 -4.92 -3.63
CA ASP A 92 10.82 -4.52 -2.61
C ASP A 92 11.14 -3.03 -2.72
N TRP A 93 11.44 -2.56 -3.93
CA TRP A 93 11.71 -1.15 -4.18
C TRP A 93 10.53 -0.25 -3.75
N ALA A 94 9.32 -0.61 -4.11
CA ALA A 94 8.12 0.17 -3.77
C ALA A 94 7.94 0.23 -2.25
N LEU A 95 8.07 -0.89 -1.56
CA LEU A 95 7.92 -0.96 -0.11
C LEU A 95 9.03 -0.22 0.61
N ILE A 96 10.29 -0.37 0.18
CA ILE A 96 11.43 0.36 0.74
C ILE A 96 11.21 1.86 0.58
N SER A 97 10.80 2.30 -0.62
CA SER A 97 10.53 3.71 -0.89
C SER A 97 9.42 4.24 0.00
N MET A 98 8.35 3.47 0.19
CA MET A 98 7.25 3.85 1.07
C MET A 98 7.72 4.03 2.51
N PHE A 99 8.47 3.09 3.05
CA PHE A 99 8.95 3.18 4.44
C PHE A 99 9.96 4.31 4.62
N GLU A 100 10.80 4.59 3.62
CA GLU A 100 11.69 5.76 3.64
C GLU A 100 10.89 7.06 3.73
N ILE A 101 9.82 7.18 2.93
CA ILE A 101 8.93 8.35 2.95
C ILE A 101 8.27 8.51 4.31
N LEU A 102 7.89 7.39 4.95
CA LEU A 102 7.27 7.40 6.27
C LEU A 102 8.27 7.58 7.41
N GLY A 103 9.57 7.57 7.12
CA GLY A 103 10.61 7.71 8.13
C GLY A 103 10.79 6.47 9.00
N ILE A 104 10.41 5.31 8.51
CA ILE A 104 10.50 4.04 9.24
C ILE A 104 11.64 3.21 8.67
N ALA A 105 12.59 2.84 9.54
CA ALA A 105 13.66 1.92 9.15
C ALA A 105 13.08 0.51 9.03
N MET A 106 13.13 -0.07 7.83
CA MET A 106 12.58 -1.39 7.56
C MET A 106 13.45 -2.15 6.56
N ASN A 107 13.79 -3.39 6.91
CA ASN A 107 14.48 -4.30 6.01
C ASN A 107 13.43 -5.09 5.23
N VAL A 108 13.26 -4.74 3.96
CA VAL A 108 12.26 -5.36 3.07
C VAL A 108 12.95 -6.37 2.18
N ASP A 109 12.47 -7.60 2.22
CA ASP A 109 12.87 -8.68 1.31
C ASP A 109 11.64 -9.57 1.11
N CYS A 110 10.88 -9.31 0.06
CA CYS A 110 9.60 -9.98 -0.19
C CYS A 110 9.79 -11.49 -0.39
N GLU A 111 10.84 -11.91 -1.08
CA GLU A 111 11.08 -13.35 -1.29
C GLU A 111 11.33 -14.07 0.03
N ARG A 112 12.24 -13.55 0.84
CA ARG A 112 12.55 -14.13 2.15
C ARG A 112 11.32 -14.10 3.06
N ASP A 113 10.64 -12.95 3.14
CA ASP A 113 9.56 -12.74 4.09
C ASP A 113 8.30 -13.50 3.70
N MET A 114 8.01 -13.65 2.42
CA MET A 114 6.95 -14.54 1.94
C MET A 114 7.25 -15.99 2.29
N ARG A 115 8.49 -16.41 2.11
CA ARG A 115 8.94 -17.76 2.46
C ARG A 115 8.76 -18.03 3.95
N GLU A 116 9.15 -17.09 4.81
CA GLU A 116 8.95 -17.21 6.25
C GLU A 116 7.48 -17.24 6.63
N CYS A 117 6.63 -16.41 6.02
CA CYS A 117 5.19 -16.38 6.28
C CYS A 117 4.51 -17.70 5.91
N PHE A 118 4.90 -18.31 4.77
CA PHE A 118 4.25 -19.54 4.28
C PHE A 118 4.90 -20.80 4.81
N TYR A 119 6.20 -20.78 5.10
CA TYR A 119 6.96 -21.96 5.46
C TYR A 119 7.60 -21.90 6.85
N GLY A 120 7.41 -20.81 7.56
CA GLY A 120 8.01 -20.62 8.89
C GLY A 120 7.65 -21.74 9.88
N ILE A 121 6.41 -22.20 9.85
CA ILE A 121 5.95 -23.31 10.71
C ILE A 121 6.71 -24.58 10.39
N ARG A 122 7.03 -24.83 9.12
CA ARG A 122 7.80 -26.01 8.69
C ARG A 122 9.24 -25.96 9.14
N SER A 123 9.83 -24.76 9.20
CA SER A 123 11.23 -24.60 9.63
C SER A 123 11.38 -24.73 11.14
N ILE A 124 10.34 -24.52 11.90
CA ILE A 124 10.35 -24.67 13.37
C ILE A 124 10.21 -26.14 13.74
N ASN A 125 9.54 -26.91 12.94
CA ASN A 125 9.32 -28.33 13.15
C ASN A 125 10.38 -29.18 12.47
#